data_6f792012546acd8e38db70064830e70f
#
_entry.id   6f792012546acd8e38db70064830e70f
#
_cell.length_a   1.000
_cell.length_b   1.000
_cell.length_c   1.000
_cell.angle_alpha   90.00
_cell.angle_beta   90.00
_cell.angle_gamma   90.00
#
_symmetry.space_group_name_H-M   'P 1'
#
loop_
_entity.id
_entity.type
_entity.pdbx_description
1 polymer ?
#
loop_
_entity_poly.entity_id
_entity_poly.type
_entity_poly.pdbx_seq_one_letter_code
_entity_poly.pdbx_strand_id
1 'polypeptide(L)'
;MTDVATAERPRKARRVEAAEVPDITIITGLSGAGRSEAAKSFEDLGYFVVDNLPPALIGKMAELATIAGGPSRVAIVVDVRGGVFFAELSRSLEDLRALSVPYRIVFLEASDEDLVRRFEATRRRHPLAPGDRVIEGIRKERLMMESLKEDADLIIDTSGLSPHELRDRVWDAFGRMPRESALQVSLVSFGFKHGLPRDADIVLDVRFLPNPHWVDTLRPRPGTDPKVRAYVTGQKGYAEFMRRLRAVLDVAVPGYIAEGKSYLTIAVGCTGGRHRSVVVVNELAEYFRKHDLPVTVDHRDLDLG
;
A
#
# COMPACT_ATOMS: atom_id res chain seq x y z
N MET A 1 -40.69 -65.76 -2.33
CA MET A 1 -39.64 -65.27 -3.21
C MET A 1 -39.98 -63.82 -3.52
N THR A 2 -39.47 -62.89 -2.73
CA THR A 2 -39.76 -61.47 -2.84
C THR A 2 -38.41 -60.76 -3.08
N ASP A 3 -38.33 -60.21 -4.26
CA ASP A 3 -37.18 -59.52 -4.81
C ASP A 3 -37.06 -58.16 -4.15
N VAL A 4 -35.94 -57.84 -3.49
CA VAL A 4 -35.69 -56.54 -2.85
C VAL A 4 -34.81 -55.73 -3.81
N ALA A 5 -35.44 -54.85 -4.53
CA ALA A 5 -34.77 -53.87 -5.37
C ALA A 5 -34.02 -52.83 -4.49
N THR A 6 -32.73 -52.85 -4.54
CA THR A 6 -31.84 -51.89 -3.89
C THR A 6 -31.85 -50.57 -4.69
N ALA A 7 -32.51 -49.54 -4.15
CA ALA A 7 -32.50 -48.21 -4.74
C ALA A 7 -31.14 -47.52 -4.53
N GLU A 8 -30.41 -47.31 -5.61
CA GLU A 8 -29.21 -46.46 -5.63
C GLU A 8 -29.61 -44.99 -5.38
N ARG A 9 -29.04 -44.39 -4.32
CA ARG A 9 -29.17 -42.96 -4.06
C ARG A 9 -28.37 -42.16 -5.12
N PRO A 10 -28.95 -41.09 -5.71
CA PRO A 10 -28.23 -40.30 -6.69
C PRO A 10 -27.05 -39.59 -6.00
N ARG A 11 -25.86 -39.73 -6.56
CA ARG A 11 -24.64 -38.98 -6.19
C ARG A 11 -24.94 -37.48 -6.36
N LYS A 12 -24.89 -36.74 -5.24
CA LYS A 12 -24.92 -35.26 -5.28
C LYS A 12 -23.85 -34.76 -6.25
N ALA A 13 -24.28 -34.08 -7.30
CA ALA A 13 -23.38 -33.36 -8.19
C ALA A 13 -22.54 -32.39 -7.35
N ARG A 14 -21.21 -32.53 -7.42
CA ARG A 14 -20.27 -31.54 -6.89
C ARG A 14 -20.61 -30.21 -7.59
N ARG A 15 -21.05 -29.22 -6.81
CA ARG A 15 -21.09 -27.85 -7.29
C ARG A 15 -19.67 -27.52 -7.76
N VAL A 16 -19.53 -27.20 -9.03
CA VAL A 16 -18.31 -26.57 -9.56
C VAL A 16 -18.31 -25.19 -8.90
N GLU A 17 -17.45 -25.01 -7.89
CA GLU A 17 -17.19 -23.69 -7.34
C GLU A 17 -16.70 -22.83 -8.50
N ALA A 18 -17.30 -21.65 -8.66
CA ALA A 18 -16.84 -20.69 -9.64
C ALA A 18 -15.34 -20.45 -9.34
N ALA A 19 -14.53 -20.48 -10.39
CA ALA A 19 -13.08 -20.24 -10.25
C ALA A 19 -12.91 -18.88 -9.59
N GLU A 20 -12.33 -18.86 -8.38
CA GLU A 20 -12.05 -17.63 -7.67
C GLU A 20 -11.04 -16.82 -8.49
N VAL A 21 -11.31 -15.54 -8.68
CA VAL A 21 -10.36 -14.62 -9.35
C VAL A 21 -9.10 -14.52 -8.49
N PRO A 22 -7.91 -14.85 -9.01
CA PRO A 22 -6.70 -14.84 -8.22
C PRO A 22 -6.31 -13.42 -7.79
N ASP A 23 -5.83 -13.28 -6.56
CA ASP A 23 -5.23 -12.04 -6.05
C ASP A 23 -3.73 -12.03 -6.41
N ILE A 24 -3.37 -11.33 -7.49
CA ILE A 24 -1.99 -11.25 -7.97
C ILE A 24 -1.37 -9.92 -7.51
N THR A 25 -0.28 -10.01 -6.75
CA THR A 25 0.50 -8.86 -6.31
C THR A 25 1.89 -8.91 -6.91
N ILE A 26 2.27 -7.87 -7.63
CA ILE A 26 3.61 -7.72 -8.22
C ILE A 26 4.41 -6.81 -7.31
N ILE A 27 5.51 -7.34 -6.77
CA ILE A 27 6.39 -6.63 -5.85
C ILE A 27 7.65 -6.24 -6.61
N THR A 28 7.91 -4.95 -6.67
CA THR A 28 9.11 -4.41 -7.28
C THR A 28 9.63 -3.21 -6.49
N GLY A 29 10.67 -2.55 -6.96
CA GLY A 29 11.24 -1.38 -6.28
C GLY A 29 12.75 -1.34 -6.37
N LEU A 30 13.34 -0.29 -5.78
CA LEU A 30 14.77 -0.05 -5.83
C LEU A 30 15.58 -1.17 -5.19
N SER A 31 16.75 -1.44 -5.74
CA SER A 31 17.71 -2.39 -5.18
C SER A 31 18.11 -1.96 -3.77
N GLY A 32 17.94 -2.85 -2.79
CA GLY A 32 18.15 -2.52 -1.38
C GLY A 32 16.95 -1.93 -0.65
N ALA A 33 15.81 -1.69 -1.33
CA ALA A 33 14.59 -1.18 -0.69
C ALA A 33 13.81 -2.21 0.13
N GLY A 34 14.29 -3.47 0.26
CA GLY A 34 13.68 -4.46 1.14
C GLY A 34 12.75 -5.47 0.46
N ARG A 35 12.84 -5.66 -0.87
CA ARG A 35 12.01 -6.62 -1.64
C ARG A 35 12.00 -8.04 -1.05
N SER A 36 13.17 -8.55 -0.65
CA SER A 36 13.25 -9.92 -0.07
C SER A 36 12.56 -10.01 1.30
N GLU A 37 12.54 -8.94 2.08
CA GLU A 37 11.84 -8.92 3.37
C GLU A 37 10.33 -8.78 3.16
N ALA A 38 9.91 -7.97 2.19
CA ALA A 38 8.51 -7.91 1.78
C ALA A 38 8.02 -9.28 1.27
N ALA A 39 8.83 -9.99 0.45
CA ALA A 39 8.51 -11.35 -0.01
C ALA A 39 8.20 -12.30 1.14
N LYS A 40 9.02 -12.35 2.18
CA LYS A 40 8.79 -13.15 3.39
C LYS A 40 7.49 -12.75 4.10
N SER A 41 7.22 -11.44 4.17
CA SER A 41 5.99 -10.94 4.78
C SER A 41 4.75 -11.40 4.02
N PHE A 42 4.81 -11.49 2.69
CA PHE A 42 3.74 -12.04 1.87
C PHE A 42 3.59 -13.57 2.05
N GLU A 43 4.70 -14.31 2.22
CA GLU A 43 4.66 -15.74 2.58
C GLU A 43 3.94 -15.95 3.91
N ASP A 44 4.27 -15.16 4.94
CA ASP A 44 3.64 -15.19 6.26
C ASP A 44 2.13 -14.86 6.18
N LEU A 45 1.71 -14.05 5.21
CA LEU A 45 0.30 -13.74 4.92
C LEU A 45 -0.41 -14.82 4.11
N GLY A 46 0.28 -15.91 3.76
CA GLY A 46 -0.29 -17.05 3.02
C GLY A 46 -0.36 -16.84 1.51
N TYR A 47 0.41 -15.91 0.94
CA TYR A 47 0.59 -15.81 -0.50
C TYR A 47 1.54 -16.91 -1.00
N PHE A 48 1.27 -17.43 -2.19
CA PHE A 48 2.26 -18.18 -2.94
C PHE A 48 3.26 -17.20 -3.54
N VAL A 49 4.47 -17.14 -2.99
CA VAL A 49 5.49 -16.17 -3.41
C VAL A 49 6.41 -16.76 -4.45
N VAL A 50 6.63 -16.04 -5.54
CA VAL A 50 7.63 -16.36 -6.57
C VAL A 50 8.66 -15.25 -6.60
N ASP A 51 9.84 -15.50 -6.08
CA ASP A 51 10.92 -14.51 -6.05
C ASP A 51 11.74 -14.55 -7.34
N ASN A 52 12.10 -13.34 -7.80
CA ASN A 52 12.93 -13.13 -9.00
C ASN A 52 12.38 -13.78 -10.28
N LEU A 53 11.05 -13.75 -10.47
CA LEU A 53 10.43 -14.27 -11.67
C LEU A 53 10.79 -13.39 -12.88
N PRO A 54 11.30 -13.97 -14.00
CA PRO A 54 11.45 -13.22 -15.24
C PRO A 54 10.10 -12.65 -15.72
N PRO A 55 10.04 -11.37 -16.11
CA PRO A 55 8.77 -10.74 -16.51
C PRO A 55 7.98 -11.52 -17.57
N ALA A 56 8.65 -12.11 -18.55
CA ALA A 56 8.03 -12.92 -19.60
C ALA A 56 7.22 -14.12 -19.08
N LEU A 57 7.42 -14.56 -17.82
CA LEU A 57 6.70 -15.67 -17.20
C LEU A 57 5.50 -15.23 -16.35
N ILE A 58 5.27 -13.94 -16.17
CA ILE A 58 4.16 -13.41 -15.34
C ILE A 58 2.81 -13.89 -15.87
N GLY A 59 2.58 -13.80 -17.20
CA GLY A 59 1.34 -14.28 -17.81
C GLY A 59 1.10 -15.78 -17.57
N LYS A 60 2.16 -16.58 -17.63
CA LYS A 60 2.06 -18.03 -17.35
C LYS A 60 1.74 -18.31 -15.88
N MET A 61 2.30 -17.53 -14.98
CA MET A 61 2.00 -17.64 -13.55
C MET A 61 0.54 -17.24 -13.25
N ALA A 62 0.04 -16.21 -13.93
CA ALA A 62 -1.35 -15.81 -13.83
C ALA A 62 -2.32 -16.91 -14.34
N GLU A 63 -2.01 -17.54 -15.48
CA GLU A 63 -2.77 -18.70 -15.97
C GLU A 63 -2.81 -19.83 -14.93
N LEU A 64 -1.68 -20.18 -14.33
CA LEU A 64 -1.62 -21.22 -13.30
C LEU A 64 -2.44 -20.87 -12.06
N ALA A 65 -2.51 -19.60 -11.70
CA ALA A 65 -3.32 -19.14 -10.57
C ALA A 65 -4.84 -19.25 -10.85
N THR A 66 -5.27 -19.21 -12.12
CA THR A 66 -6.70 -19.35 -12.50
C THR A 66 -7.17 -20.80 -12.63
N ILE A 67 -6.26 -21.76 -12.63
CA ILE A 67 -6.62 -23.19 -12.74
C ILE A 67 -7.26 -23.66 -11.41
N ALA A 68 -8.27 -24.50 -11.50
CA ALA A 68 -8.94 -25.08 -10.34
C ALA A 68 -7.92 -25.80 -9.42
N GLY A 69 -7.80 -25.33 -8.18
CA GLY A 69 -6.79 -25.81 -7.22
C GLY A 69 -5.45 -25.08 -7.29
N GLY A 70 -5.31 -24.06 -8.15
CA GLY A 70 -4.16 -23.16 -8.16
C GLY A 70 -4.15 -22.22 -6.94
N PRO A 71 -3.05 -21.50 -6.70
CA PRO A 71 -2.95 -20.58 -5.59
C PRO A 71 -3.88 -19.38 -5.81
N SER A 72 -4.78 -19.10 -4.87
CA SER A 72 -5.71 -17.99 -4.97
C SER A 72 -5.08 -16.63 -4.65
N ARG A 73 -3.91 -16.62 -4.01
CA ARG A 73 -3.12 -15.41 -3.67
C ARG A 73 -1.68 -15.62 -4.11
N VAL A 74 -1.20 -14.79 -5.02
CA VAL A 74 0.15 -14.92 -5.60
C VAL A 74 0.89 -13.61 -5.46
N ALA A 75 2.10 -13.63 -4.91
CA ALA A 75 3.01 -12.51 -4.87
C ALA A 75 4.22 -12.79 -5.77
N ILE A 76 4.44 -11.94 -6.77
CA ILE A 76 5.52 -12.10 -7.75
C ILE A 76 6.53 -11.01 -7.51
N VAL A 77 7.73 -11.38 -7.08
CA VAL A 77 8.83 -10.42 -6.93
C VAL A 77 9.58 -10.32 -8.24
N VAL A 78 9.60 -9.12 -8.79
CA VAL A 78 10.26 -8.85 -10.07
C VAL A 78 11.46 -7.95 -9.83
N ASP A 79 12.61 -8.38 -10.37
CA ASP A 79 13.84 -7.62 -10.35
C ASP A 79 14.11 -7.00 -11.71
N VAL A 80 13.96 -5.68 -11.80
CA VAL A 80 14.08 -4.92 -13.06
C VAL A 80 15.50 -4.33 -13.17
N ARG A 81 16.51 -5.20 -13.34
CA ARG A 81 17.91 -4.76 -13.48
C ARG A 81 18.33 -4.55 -14.93
N GLY A 82 17.66 -3.70 -15.68
CA GLY A 82 18.06 -3.34 -17.04
C GLY A 82 16.88 -3.01 -17.95
N GLY A 83 17.13 -2.21 -18.98
CA GLY A 83 16.09 -1.71 -19.87
C GLY A 83 15.29 -2.79 -20.60
N VAL A 84 15.87 -3.96 -20.86
CA VAL A 84 15.18 -5.10 -21.50
C VAL A 84 14.11 -5.66 -20.55
N PHE A 85 14.45 -5.90 -19.29
CA PHE A 85 13.51 -6.42 -18.30
C PHE A 85 12.37 -5.44 -17.97
N PHE A 86 12.66 -4.14 -18.04
CA PHE A 86 11.63 -3.11 -17.89
C PHE A 86 10.58 -3.18 -19.00
N ALA A 87 11.03 -3.22 -20.26
CA ALA A 87 10.13 -3.33 -21.41
C ALA A 87 9.32 -4.65 -21.41
N GLU A 88 9.94 -5.75 -20.95
CA GLU A 88 9.26 -7.04 -20.78
C GLU A 88 8.20 -6.98 -19.69
N LEU A 89 8.49 -6.32 -18.55
CA LEU A 89 7.51 -6.15 -17.48
C LEU A 89 6.30 -5.35 -17.96
N SER A 90 6.51 -4.21 -18.59
CA SER A 90 5.42 -3.39 -19.13
C SER A 90 4.53 -4.18 -20.09
N ARG A 91 5.10 -4.95 -21.00
CA ARG A 91 4.34 -5.83 -21.91
C ARG A 91 3.54 -6.88 -21.14
N SER A 92 4.15 -7.54 -20.16
CA SER A 92 3.47 -8.57 -19.38
C SER A 92 2.30 -7.99 -18.55
N LEU A 93 2.41 -6.76 -18.08
CA LEU A 93 1.32 -6.04 -17.41
C LEU A 93 0.19 -5.68 -18.38
N GLU A 94 0.52 -5.25 -19.61
CA GLU A 94 -0.45 -5.01 -20.67
C GLU A 94 -1.19 -6.30 -21.05
N ASP A 95 -0.49 -7.43 -21.16
CA ASP A 95 -1.07 -8.74 -21.44
C ASP A 95 -2.06 -9.16 -20.33
N LEU A 96 -1.72 -8.96 -19.05
CA LEU A 96 -2.63 -9.22 -17.93
C LEU A 96 -3.89 -8.34 -18.01
N ARG A 97 -3.75 -7.06 -18.33
CA ARG A 97 -4.89 -6.15 -18.55
C ARG A 97 -5.78 -6.62 -19.70
N ALA A 98 -5.18 -7.00 -20.83
CA ALA A 98 -5.92 -7.51 -21.99
C ALA A 98 -6.69 -8.80 -21.68
N LEU A 99 -6.15 -9.66 -20.80
CA LEU A 99 -6.79 -10.88 -20.33
C LEU A 99 -7.80 -10.64 -19.18
N SER A 100 -7.99 -9.39 -18.76
CA SER A 100 -8.84 -9.02 -17.60
C SER A 100 -8.45 -9.74 -16.31
N VAL A 101 -7.19 -10.07 -16.12
CA VAL A 101 -6.66 -10.64 -14.89
C VAL A 101 -6.30 -9.50 -13.95
N PRO A 102 -6.97 -9.35 -12.79
CA PRO A 102 -6.66 -8.28 -11.84
C PRO A 102 -5.29 -8.53 -11.19
N TYR A 103 -4.51 -7.46 -11.08
CA TYR A 103 -3.25 -7.47 -10.37
C TYR A 103 -3.04 -6.14 -9.65
N ARG A 104 -2.09 -6.11 -8.73
CA ARG A 104 -1.66 -4.90 -8.00
C ARG A 104 -0.15 -4.80 -8.04
N ILE A 105 0.37 -3.58 -8.14
CA ILE A 105 1.81 -3.30 -8.12
C ILE A 105 2.17 -2.67 -6.77
N VAL A 106 3.08 -3.30 -6.05
CA VAL A 106 3.69 -2.76 -4.84
C VAL A 106 5.11 -2.33 -5.17
N PHE A 107 5.37 -1.04 -5.04
CA PHE A 107 6.68 -0.46 -5.27
C PHE A 107 7.37 -0.15 -3.94
N LEU A 108 8.53 -0.75 -3.73
CA LEU A 108 9.36 -0.47 -2.56
C LEU A 108 10.42 0.57 -2.88
N GLU A 109 10.46 1.63 -2.10
CA GLU A 109 11.51 2.65 -2.21
C GLU A 109 12.20 2.93 -0.87
N ALA A 110 13.32 3.65 -0.92
CA ALA A 110 13.97 4.20 0.24
C ALA A 110 14.77 5.45 -0.15
N SER A 111 15.20 6.24 0.84
CA SER A 111 16.08 7.38 0.62
C SER A 111 17.43 6.93 0.06
N ASP A 112 18.10 7.81 -0.67
CA ASP A 112 19.42 7.51 -1.22
C ASP A 112 20.42 7.19 -0.10
N GLU A 113 20.32 7.88 1.04
CA GLU A 113 21.14 7.66 2.22
C GLU A 113 20.96 6.26 2.80
N ASP A 114 19.70 5.81 2.92
CA ASP A 114 19.41 4.48 3.44
C ASP A 114 19.85 3.38 2.48
N LEU A 115 19.64 3.57 1.19
CA LEU A 115 20.10 2.63 0.17
C LEU A 115 21.63 2.50 0.18
N VAL A 116 22.35 3.62 0.20
CA VAL A 116 23.84 3.61 0.30
C VAL A 116 24.25 2.85 1.56
N ARG A 117 23.70 3.19 2.72
CA ARG A 117 24.00 2.51 3.99
C ARG A 117 23.75 1.00 3.93
N ARG A 118 22.64 0.56 3.31
CA ARG A 118 22.30 -0.87 3.16
C ARG A 118 23.24 -1.60 2.22
N PHE A 119 23.68 -0.96 1.13
CA PHE A 119 24.70 -1.51 0.22
C PHE A 119 26.06 -1.64 0.91
N GLU A 120 26.47 -0.64 1.68
CA GLU A 120 27.71 -0.68 2.47
C GLU A 120 27.67 -1.81 3.53
N ALA A 121 26.56 -1.93 4.27
CA ALA A 121 26.40 -2.98 5.28
C ALA A 121 26.46 -4.39 4.68
N THR A 122 25.90 -4.59 3.48
CA THR A 122 25.91 -5.89 2.79
C THR A 122 27.17 -6.13 1.96
N ARG A 123 28.04 -5.12 1.80
CA ARG A 123 29.26 -5.15 0.96
C ARG A 123 28.99 -5.58 -0.48
N ARG A 124 27.78 -5.31 -1.00
CA ARG A 124 27.37 -5.61 -2.38
C ARG A 124 27.63 -4.42 -3.28
N ARG A 125 27.97 -4.69 -4.54
CA ARG A 125 28.02 -3.68 -5.59
C ARG A 125 26.61 -3.42 -6.12
N HIS A 126 26.34 -2.17 -6.48
CA HIS A 126 25.06 -1.86 -7.11
C HIS A 126 25.02 -2.46 -8.52
N PRO A 127 23.91 -3.15 -8.91
CA PRO A 127 23.84 -3.84 -10.20
C PRO A 127 24.07 -2.93 -11.41
N LEU A 128 23.61 -1.67 -11.37
CA LEU A 128 23.76 -0.69 -12.44
C LEU A 128 25.05 0.16 -12.33
N ALA A 129 25.90 -0.10 -11.38
CA ALA A 129 27.19 0.59 -11.20
C ALA A 129 28.28 -0.38 -10.70
N PRO A 130 28.63 -1.45 -11.45
CA PRO A 130 29.57 -2.47 -10.97
C PRO A 130 30.98 -1.96 -10.77
N GLY A 131 31.38 -0.89 -11.46
CA GLY A 131 32.68 -0.22 -11.36
C GLY A 131 32.61 1.23 -10.89
N ASP A 132 31.45 1.69 -10.44
CA ASP A 132 31.18 3.08 -10.11
C ASP A 132 30.70 3.22 -8.64
N ARG A 133 30.42 4.44 -8.19
CA ARG A 133 29.88 4.70 -6.85
C ARG A 133 28.44 4.17 -6.74
N VAL A 134 28.10 3.58 -5.58
CA VAL A 134 26.76 3.05 -5.30
C VAL A 134 25.66 4.08 -5.57
N ILE A 135 25.89 5.35 -5.17
CA ILE A 135 24.93 6.43 -5.35
C ILE A 135 24.60 6.70 -6.83
N GLU A 136 25.54 6.53 -7.74
CA GLU A 136 25.31 6.71 -9.18
C GLU A 136 24.43 5.57 -9.73
N GLY A 137 24.62 4.34 -9.22
CA GLY A 137 23.75 3.22 -9.55
C GLY A 137 22.31 3.44 -9.06
N ILE A 138 22.13 3.92 -7.83
CA ILE A 138 20.82 4.23 -7.24
C ILE A 138 20.10 5.29 -8.08
N ARG A 139 20.79 6.37 -8.45
CA ARG A 139 20.20 7.44 -9.28
C ARG A 139 19.77 6.94 -10.66
N LYS A 140 20.61 6.11 -11.31
CA LYS A 140 20.25 5.49 -12.59
C LYS A 140 19.01 4.58 -12.46
N GLU A 141 18.98 3.74 -11.43
CA GLU A 141 17.86 2.84 -11.18
C GLU A 141 16.57 3.62 -10.92
N ARG A 142 16.62 4.68 -10.10
CA ARG A 142 15.48 5.53 -9.79
C ARG A 142 14.86 6.15 -11.05
N LEU A 143 15.69 6.70 -11.94
CA LEU A 143 15.23 7.24 -13.22
C LEU A 143 14.61 6.17 -14.14
N MET A 144 15.20 4.97 -14.17
CA MET A 144 14.68 3.87 -14.97
C MET A 144 13.34 3.34 -14.46
N MET A 145 13.09 3.44 -13.16
CA MET A 145 11.89 2.90 -12.54
C MET A 145 10.79 3.94 -12.29
N GLU A 146 11.00 5.18 -12.73
CA GLU A 146 10.07 6.29 -12.44
C GLU A 146 8.65 6.01 -12.96
N SER A 147 8.51 5.57 -14.22
CA SER A 147 7.20 5.25 -14.80
C SER A 147 6.53 4.05 -14.12
N LEU A 148 7.31 3.04 -13.69
CA LEU A 148 6.75 1.89 -12.95
C LEU A 148 6.31 2.29 -11.55
N LYS A 149 6.97 3.26 -10.94
CA LYS A 149 6.55 3.85 -9.67
C LYS A 149 5.26 4.64 -9.82
N GLU A 150 5.10 5.36 -10.93
CA GLU A 150 3.85 6.09 -11.24
C GLU A 150 2.66 5.13 -11.45
N ASP A 151 2.91 3.96 -12.04
CA ASP A 151 1.91 2.90 -12.25
C ASP A 151 1.64 2.06 -10.99
N ALA A 152 2.35 2.28 -9.88
CA ALA A 152 2.21 1.47 -8.68
C ALA A 152 0.92 1.80 -7.91
N ASP A 153 0.17 0.75 -7.55
CA ASP A 153 -1.03 0.86 -6.71
C ASP A 153 -0.68 1.22 -5.26
N LEU A 154 0.47 0.74 -4.77
CA LEU A 154 0.98 1.02 -3.44
C LEU A 154 2.49 1.27 -3.48
N ILE A 155 2.91 2.40 -2.92
CA ILE A 155 4.32 2.70 -2.68
C ILE A 155 4.61 2.54 -1.18
N ILE A 156 5.62 1.74 -0.84
CA ILE A 156 6.09 1.59 0.55
C ILE A 156 7.46 2.25 0.66
N ASP A 157 7.52 3.40 1.32
CA ASP A 157 8.80 4.01 1.70
C ASP A 157 9.36 3.27 2.92
N THR A 158 10.49 2.61 2.70
CA THR A 158 11.20 1.82 3.71
C THR A 158 12.36 2.59 4.36
N SER A 159 12.45 3.90 4.14
CA SER A 159 13.47 4.75 4.76
C SER A 159 13.38 4.67 6.28
N GLY A 160 14.51 4.40 6.93
CA GLY A 160 14.57 4.29 8.38
C GLY A 160 13.90 3.06 8.99
N LEU A 161 13.17 2.26 8.20
CA LEU A 161 12.47 1.09 8.73
C LEU A 161 13.42 -0.07 9.01
N SER A 162 13.19 -0.74 10.13
CA SER A 162 13.69 -2.09 10.39
C SER A 162 12.93 -3.13 9.57
N PRO A 163 13.46 -4.36 9.40
CA PRO A 163 12.73 -5.45 8.77
C PRO A 163 11.37 -5.76 9.43
N HIS A 164 11.28 -5.61 10.74
CA HIS A 164 10.05 -5.83 11.48
C HIS A 164 8.98 -4.77 11.17
N GLU A 165 9.36 -3.49 11.14
CA GLU A 165 8.45 -2.40 10.78
C GLU A 165 7.99 -2.50 9.32
N LEU A 166 8.86 -2.94 8.40
CA LEU A 166 8.45 -3.23 7.02
C LEU A 166 7.42 -4.36 6.97
N ARG A 167 7.64 -5.45 7.72
CA ARG A 167 6.68 -6.53 7.85
C ARG A 167 5.34 -6.03 8.35
N ASP A 168 5.33 -5.23 9.41
CA ASP A 168 4.10 -4.68 9.98
C ASP A 168 3.35 -3.81 8.96
N ARG A 169 4.04 -2.99 8.16
CA ARG A 169 3.43 -2.23 7.06
C ARG A 169 2.81 -3.12 5.99
N VAL A 170 3.50 -4.19 5.58
CA VAL A 170 2.94 -5.16 4.63
C VAL A 170 1.70 -5.84 5.24
N TRP A 171 1.76 -6.22 6.52
CA TRP A 171 0.63 -6.81 7.22
C TRP A 171 -0.56 -5.86 7.35
N ASP A 172 -0.33 -4.59 7.63
CA ASP A 172 -1.39 -3.58 7.70
C ASP A 172 -2.06 -3.36 6.34
N ALA A 173 -1.28 -3.39 5.26
CA ALA A 173 -1.80 -3.21 3.91
C ALA A 173 -2.53 -4.46 3.36
N PHE A 174 -2.07 -5.67 3.68
CA PHE A 174 -2.52 -6.91 3.04
C PHE A 174 -3.15 -7.93 3.99
N GLY A 175 -2.85 -7.88 5.30
CA GLY A 175 -3.31 -8.88 6.28
C GLY A 175 -4.79 -8.81 6.60
N ARG A 176 -5.45 -7.69 6.38
CA ARG A 176 -6.85 -7.43 6.73
C ARG A 176 -7.79 -7.36 5.54
N MET A 177 -7.33 -7.63 4.33
CA MET A 177 -8.17 -7.50 3.13
C MET A 177 -9.17 -8.66 3.01
N PRO A 178 -10.48 -8.40 3.11
CA PRO A 178 -11.47 -9.29 2.51
C PRO A 178 -11.23 -9.33 1.00
N ARG A 179 -11.43 -10.48 0.35
CA ARG A 179 -11.26 -10.72 -1.10
C ARG A 179 -12.07 -9.80 -2.02
N GLU A 180 -12.87 -8.88 -1.49
CA GLU A 180 -13.83 -8.05 -2.23
C GLU A 180 -13.70 -6.54 -1.97
N SER A 181 -12.68 -6.05 -1.27
CA SER A 181 -12.65 -4.64 -0.94
C SER A 181 -12.01 -3.79 -2.01
N ALA A 182 -12.85 -2.96 -2.61
CA ALA A 182 -12.59 -2.14 -3.76
C ALA A 182 -11.54 -1.04 -3.58
N LEU A 183 -11.19 -0.60 -2.39
CA LEU A 183 -10.19 0.46 -2.14
C LEU A 183 -9.77 0.44 -0.67
N GLN A 184 -8.49 0.26 -0.39
CA GLN A 184 -7.92 0.40 0.94
C GLN A 184 -7.53 1.85 1.17
N VAL A 185 -8.08 2.50 2.20
CA VAL A 185 -7.74 3.88 2.56
C VAL A 185 -6.73 3.89 3.70
N SER A 186 -5.58 4.55 3.48
CA SER A 186 -4.57 4.82 4.51
C SER A 186 -4.62 6.29 4.89
N LEU A 187 -4.80 6.58 6.17
CA LEU A 187 -4.85 7.94 6.69
C LEU A 187 -3.64 8.20 7.58
N VAL A 188 -2.80 9.13 7.19
CA VAL A 188 -1.56 9.45 7.90
C VAL A 188 -1.61 10.86 8.47
N SER A 189 -1.44 11.01 9.79
CA SER A 189 -1.19 12.34 10.37
C SER A 189 0.31 12.59 10.50
N PHE A 190 0.76 13.79 10.08
CA PHE A 190 2.17 14.13 10.11
C PHE A 190 2.45 15.59 10.50
N GLY A 191 3.70 15.87 10.83
CA GLY A 191 4.23 17.21 11.07
C GLY A 191 5.08 17.68 9.90
N PHE A 192 4.76 18.87 9.34
CA PHE A 192 5.57 19.46 8.27
C PHE A 192 7.05 19.63 8.65
N LYS A 193 7.33 19.84 9.95
CA LYS A 193 8.73 19.92 10.44
C LYS A 193 9.53 18.61 10.25
N HIS A 194 8.84 17.48 10.05
CA HIS A 194 9.44 16.16 9.87
C HIS A 194 9.39 15.67 8.41
N GLY A 195 9.00 16.54 7.48
CA GLY A 195 8.86 16.23 6.06
C GLY A 195 7.51 15.57 5.70
N LEU A 196 7.22 15.56 4.40
CA LEU A 196 6.02 14.96 3.84
C LEU A 196 6.15 13.42 3.78
N PRO A 197 5.06 12.66 4.03
CA PRO A 197 5.00 11.27 3.61
C PRO A 197 5.18 11.17 2.09
N ARG A 198 6.06 10.27 1.64
CA ARG A 198 6.43 10.14 0.21
C ARG A 198 5.42 9.32 -0.58
N ASP A 199 4.61 8.54 0.11
CA ASP A 199 3.59 7.63 -0.38
C ASP A 199 2.18 8.23 -0.37
N ALA A 200 2.04 9.54 -0.11
CA ALA A 200 0.75 10.19 -0.03
C ALA A 200 0.23 10.58 -1.42
N ASP A 201 -0.97 10.08 -1.78
CA ASP A 201 -1.72 10.53 -2.96
C ASP A 201 -2.33 11.92 -2.77
N ILE A 202 -2.82 12.20 -1.56
CA ILE A 202 -3.43 13.48 -1.19
C ILE A 202 -2.74 14.02 0.06
N VAL A 203 -2.27 15.27 -0.01
CA VAL A 203 -1.70 15.96 1.15
C VAL A 203 -2.56 17.15 1.53
N LEU A 204 -3.01 17.20 2.78
CA LEU A 204 -3.83 18.27 3.32
C LEU A 204 -3.06 19.05 4.39
N ASP A 205 -3.03 20.38 4.24
CA ASP A 205 -2.45 21.27 5.25
C ASP A 205 -3.57 21.85 6.13
N VAL A 206 -3.53 21.52 7.42
CA VAL A 206 -4.50 22.02 8.41
C VAL A 206 -3.90 23.06 9.38
N ARG A 207 -2.77 23.69 9.00
CA ARG A 207 -2.13 24.74 9.82
C ARG A 207 -2.94 26.02 9.91
N PHE A 208 -3.90 26.24 9.03
CA PHE A 208 -4.84 27.36 9.10
C PHE A 208 -5.76 27.31 10.33
N LEU A 209 -5.96 26.14 10.93
CA LEU A 209 -6.70 25.99 12.19
C LEU A 209 -5.86 26.51 13.37
N PRO A 210 -6.48 27.18 14.36
CA PRO A 210 -5.80 27.59 15.59
C PRO A 210 -5.05 26.45 16.26
N ASN A 211 -3.84 26.74 16.75
CA ASN A 211 -2.95 25.70 17.27
C ASN A 211 -3.18 25.44 18.77
N PRO A 212 -3.62 24.21 19.17
CA PRO A 212 -3.78 23.84 20.57
C PRO A 212 -2.51 24.02 21.41
N HIS A 213 -1.33 24.02 20.79
CA HIS A 213 -0.05 24.24 21.47
C HIS A 213 0.03 25.55 22.24
N TRP A 214 -0.70 26.57 21.82
CA TRP A 214 -0.73 27.87 22.49
C TRP A 214 -1.69 27.92 23.70
N VAL A 215 -2.41 26.85 23.96
CA VAL A 215 -3.27 26.69 25.14
C VAL A 215 -2.55 25.81 26.15
N ASP A 216 -2.13 26.35 27.29
CA ASP A 216 -1.27 25.66 28.26
C ASP A 216 -1.84 24.30 28.74
N THR A 217 -3.16 24.20 28.92
CA THR A 217 -3.84 22.97 29.33
C THR A 217 -3.95 21.92 28.23
N LEU A 218 -3.78 22.31 26.95
CA LEU A 218 -3.87 21.42 25.79
C LEU A 218 -2.49 21.07 25.20
N ARG A 219 -1.50 21.92 25.42
CA ARG A 219 -0.13 21.74 24.90
C ARG A 219 0.45 20.32 25.12
N PRO A 220 0.39 19.75 26.35
CA PRO A 220 0.95 18.42 26.61
C PRO A 220 0.10 17.27 26.07
N ARG A 221 -1.15 17.53 25.68
CA ARG A 221 -2.13 16.51 25.28
C ARG A 221 -2.05 16.22 23.78
N PRO A 222 -2.11 14.95 23.36
CA PRO A 222 -2.16 14.60 21.93
C PRO A 222 -3.54 14.92 21.32
N GLY A 223 -3.61 14.89 19.99
CA GLY A 223 -4.88 15.06 19.26
C GLY A 223 -5.91 13.95 19.48
N THR A 224 -5.51 12.83 20.06
CA THR A 224 -6.41 11.76 20.51
C THR A 224 -7.16 12.11 21.81
N ASP A 225 -6.72 13.14 22.55
CA ASP A 225 -7.39 13.59 23.77
C ASP A 225 -8.71 14.30 23.44
N PRO A 226 -9.83 13.94 24.10
CA PRO A 226 -11.14 14.56 23.84
C PRO A 226 -11.18 16.09 23.98
N LYS A 227 -10.36 16.68 24.86
CA LYS A 227 -10.29 18.14 25.04
C LYS A 227 -9.61 18.81 23.86
N VAL A 228 -8.57 18.20 23.29
CA VAL A 228 -7.91 18.68 22.08
C VAL A 228 -8.84 18.53 20.88
N ARG A 229 -9.54 17.39 20.76
CA ARG A 229 -10.58 17.19 19.73
C ARG A 229 -11.63 18.27 19.79
N ALA A 230 -12.23 18.49 20.96
CA ALA A 230 -13.27 19.53 21.16
C ALA A 230 -12.77 20.93 20.79
N TYR A 231 -11.54 21.26 21.16
CA TYR A 231 -10.93 22.54 20.80
C TYR A 231 -10.78 22.69 19.29
N VAL A 232 -10.22 21.70 18.60
CA VAL A 232 -9.97 21.77 17.15
C VAL A 232 -11.27 21.77 16.35
N THR A 233 -12.22 20.91 16.70
CA THR A 233 -13.51 20.80 16.00
C THR A 233 -14.41 22.01 16.23
N GLY A 234 -14.25 22.72 17.36
CA GLY A 234 -14.97 23.93 17.68
C GLY A 234 -14.44 25.20 16.99
N GLN A 235 -13.32 25.13 16.25
CA GLN A 235 -12.73 26.30 15.62
C GLN A 235 -13.55 26.80 14.43
N LYS A 236 -13.57 28.14 14.27
CA LYS A 236 -14.20 28.76 13.10
C LYS A 236 -13.58 28.20 11.80
N GLY A 237 -14.44 27.77 10.89
CA GLY A 237 -14.01 27.22 9.59
C GLY A 237 -13.76 25.71 9.59
N TYR A 238 -13.60 25.06 10.75
CA TYR A 238 -13.38 23.60 10.80
C TYR A 238 -14.54 22.82 10.17
N ALA A 239 -15.77 23.09 10.61
CA ALA A 239 -16.95 22.38 10.10
C ALA A 239 -17.15 22.57 8.59
N GLU A 240 -16.92 23.79 8.09
CA GLU A 240 -17.02 24.10 6.66
C GLU A 240 -15.90 23.41 5.86
N PHE A 241 -14.68 23.42 6.37
CA PHE A 241 -13.57 22.69 5.75
C PHE A 241 -13.87 21.19 5.62
N MET A 242 -14.28 20.56 6.72
CA MET A 242 -14.59 19.12 6.72
C MET A 242 -15.77 18.79 5.80
N ARG A 243 -16.78 19.64 5.76
CA ARG A 243 -17.93 19.47 4.86
C ARG A 243 -17.51 19.49 3.39
N ARG A 244 -16.67 20.47 3.01
CA ARG A 244 -16.18 20.59 1.62
C ARG A 244 -15.19 19.47 1.27
N LEU A 245 -14.31 19.11 2.19
CA LEU A 245 -13.38 18.01 1.99
C LEU A 245 -14.12 16.69 1.74
N ARG A 246 -15.14 16.38 2.55
CA ARG A 246 -15.98 15.21 2.34
C ARG A 246 -16.68 15.24 0.98
N ALA A 247 -17.21 16.40 0.57
CA ALA A 247 -17.84 16.52 -0.74
C ALA A 247 -16.85 16.29 -1.91
N VAL A 248 -15.58 16.67 -1.78
CA VAL A 248 -14.54 16.32 -2.75
C VAL A 248 -14.29 14.82 -2.76
N LEU A 249 -14.19 14.20 -1.59
CA LEU A 249 -13.96 12.76 -1.45
C LEU A 249 -15.15 11.94 -1.96
N ASP A 250 -16.39 12.41 -1.77
CA ASP A 250 -17.61 11.78 -2.30
C ASP A 250 -17.60 11.66 -3.84
N VAL A 251 -16.88 12.55 -4.52
CA VAL A 251 -16.71 12.52 -5.99
C VAL A 251 -15.45 11.74 -6.39
N ALA A 252 -14.33 11.97 -5.70
CA ALA A 252 -13.03 11.41 -6.08
C ALA A 252 -12.94 9.89 -5.80
N VAL A 253 -13.45 9.43 -4.66
CA VAL A 253 -13.34 8.03 -4.23
C VAL A 253 -14.03 7.05 -5.20
N PRO A 254 -15.30 7.30 -5.63
CA PRO A 254 -15.90 6.47 -6.68
C PRO A 254 -15.11 6.47 -7.99
N GLY A 255 -14.49 7.60 -8.35
CA GLY A 255 -13.62 7.70 -9.52
C GLY A 255 -12.39 6.81 -9.40
N TYR A 256 -11.70 6.82 -8.25
CA TYR A 256 -10.56 5.94 -8.00
C TYR A 256 -10.94 4.45 -8.01
N ILE A 257 -12.09 4.10 -7.46
CA ILE A 257 -12.61 2.72 -7.50
C ILE A 257 -12.88 2.30 -8.95
N ALA A 258 -13.51 3.18 -9.74
CA ALA A 258 -13.84 2.90 -11.14
C ALA A 258 -12.57 2.76 -12.02
N GLU A 259 -11.49 3.47 -11.68
CA GLU A 259 -10.18 3.37 -12.32
C GLU A 259 -9.43 2.09 -11.92
N GLY A 260 -9.86 1.40 -10.86
CA GLY A 260 -9.21 0.18 -10.35
C GLY A 260 -8.12 0.44 -9.32
N LYS A 261 -8.07 1.66 -8.74
CA LYS A 261 -7.11 1.97 -7.68
C LYS A 261 -7.40 1.14 -6.43
N SER A 262 -6.39 0.38 -5.97
CA SER A 262 -6.52 -0.51 -4.81
C SER A 262 -6.16 0.16 -3.49
N TYR A 263 -5.36 1.23 -3.50
CA TYR A 263 -4.87 1.94 -2.32
C TYR A 263 -5.00 3.44 -2.50
N LEU A 264 -5.43 4.14 -1.44
CA LEU A 264 -5.50 5.61 -1.38
C LEU A 264 -4.88 6.08 -0.07
N THR A 265 -3.75 6.77 -0.16
CA THR A 265 -3.08 7.36 1.01
C THR A 265 -3.39 8.85 1.12
N ILE A 266 -4.07 9.25 2.19
CA ILE A 266 -4.36 10.66 2.50
C ILE A 266 -3.54 11.08 3.71
N ALA A 267 -2.61 12.00 3.50
CA ALA A 267 -1.78 12.57 4.55
C ALA A 267 -2.30 13.93 5.01
N VAL A 268 -2.48 14.10 6.31
CA VAL A 268 -2.90 15.37 6.90
C VAL A 268 -1.78 15.93 7.75
N GLY A 269 -1.33 17.15 7.42
CA GLY A 269 -0.19 17.80 8.06
C GLY A 269 -0.57 18.98 8.94
N CYS A 270 0.02 19.03 10.14
CA CYS A 270 0.10 20.25 10.94
C CYS A 270 1.58 20.57 11.25
N THR A 271 1.90 21.54 12.09
CA THR A 271 3.29 21.93 12.34
C THR A 271 4.14 20.76 12.90
N GLY A 272 3.66 20.11 13.97
CA GLY A 272 4.39 19.05 14.66
C GLY A 272 3.77 17.65 14.55
N GLY A 273 2.64 17.48 13.87
CA GLY A 273 2.01 16.14 13.74
C GLY A 273 1.21 15.66 14.95
N ARG A 274 1.15 16.41 16.04
CA ARG A 274 0.66 15.95 17.35
C ARG A 274 -0.81 16.28 17.67
N HIS A 275 -1.35 17.38 17.14
CA HIS A 275 -2.66 17.90 17.55
C HIS A 275 -3.68 17.92 16.41
N ARG A 276 -3.66 18.96 15.55
CA ARG A 276 -4.69 19.25 14.53
C ARG A 276 -4.80 18.15 13.48
N SER A 277 -3.67 17.69 12.95
CA SER A 277 -3.61 16.61 11.96
C SER A 277 -4.19 15.31 12.50
N VAL A 278 -3.88 14.96 13.75
CA VAL A 278 -4.40 13.75 14.41
C VAL A 278 -5.93 13.82 14.53
N VAL A 279 -6.48 14.98 14.95
CA VAL A 279 -7.94 15.16 15.04
C VAL A 279 -8.60 14.98 13.67
N VAL A 280 -8.07 15.65 12.63
CA VAL A 280 -8.66 15.59 11.29
C VAL A 280 -8.57 14.18 10.69
N VAL A 281 -7.45 13.46 10.88
CA VAL A 281 -7.29 12.06 10.46
C VAL A 281 -8.34 11.16 11.13
N ASN A 282 -8.56 11.30 12.43
CA ASN A 282 -9.56 10.49 13.12
C ASN A 282 -11.00 10.78 12.61
N GLU A 283 -11.32 12.04 12.34
CA GLU A 283 -12.63 12.41 11.76
C GLU A 283 -12.82 11.89 10.32
N LEU A 284 -11.74 11.85 9.53
CA LEU A 284 -11.76 11.21 8.21
C LEU A 284 -11.91 9.69 8.32
N ALA A 285 -11.26 9.07 9.30
CA ALA A 285 -11.40 7.63 9.53
C ALA A 285 -12.86 7.25 9.87
N GLU A 286 -13.54 8.05 10.69
CA GLU A 286 -14.97 7.87 10.98
C GLU A 286 -15.83 8.04 9.71
N TYR A 287 -15.48 9.01 8.85
CA TYR A 287 -16.16 9.23 7.58
C TYR A 287 -16.02 8.02 6.65
N PHE A 288 -14.81 7.52 6.38
CA PHE A 288 -14.60 6.38 5.48
C PHE A 288 -15.20 5.08 6.00
N ARG A 289 -15.13 4.82 7.32
CA ARG A 289 -15.77 3.65 7.93
C ARG A 289 -17.30 3.64 7.75
N LYS A 290 -17.94 4.83 7.74
CA LYS A 290 -19.38 4.93 7.44
C LYS A 290 -19.73 4.64 6.00
N HIS A 291 -18.76 4.63 5.09
CA HIS A 291 -18.92 4.28 3.69
C HIS A 291 -18.42 2.85 3.40
N ASP A 292 -18.27 2.02 4.43
CA ASP A 292 -17.85 0.62 4.36
C ASP A 292 -16.49 0.40 3.65
N LEU A 293 -15.62 1.42 3.66
CA LEU A 293 -14.27 1.32 3.14
C LEU A 293 -13.29 0.87 4.22
N PRO A 294 -12.40 -0.08 3.94
CA PRO A 294 -11.32 -0.45 4.83
C PRO A 294 -10.39 0.73 5.08
N VAL A 295 -10.15 1.07 6.37
CA VAL A 295 -9.34 2.23 6.76
C VAL A 295 -8.26 1.83 7.74
N THR A 296 -7.02 2.18 7.43
CA THR A 296 -5.90 2.19 8.37
C THR A 296 -5.59 3.63 8.81
N VAL A 297 -5.13 3.79 10.03
CA VAL A 297 -4.75 5.10 10.59
C VAL A 297 -3.36 5.00 11.18
N ASP A 298 -2.47 5.88 10.73
CA ASP A 298 -1.13 6.05 11.26
C ASP A 298 -0.94 7.49 11.77
N HIS A 299 -0.45 7.62 12.99
CA HIS A 299 -0.07 8.91 13.56
C HIS A 299 1.46 9.02 13.62
N ARG A 300 2.10 9.16 12.43
CA ARG A 300 3.54 9.06 12.22
C ARG A 300 4.39 9.84 13.23
N ASP A 301 3.99 11.05 13.56
CA ASP A 301 4.80 11.96 14.37
C ASP A 301 4.17 12.28 15.74
N LEU A 302 3.24 11.44 16.23
CA LEU A 302 2.51 11.67 17.48
C LEU A 302 3.46 11.77 18.69
N ASP A 303 4.48 10.92 18.72
CA ASP A 303 5.42 10.77 19.84
C ASP A 303 6.70 11.60 19.67
N LEU A 304 6.87 12.26 18.53
CA LEU A 304 8.03 13.11 18.22
C LEU A 304 7.86 14.58 18.68
N GLY A 305 6.80 14.91 19.37
CA GLY A 305 6.38 16.28 19.73
C GLY A 305 6.72 16.71 21.13
#